data_84f4c787e50fbd67389baf3739be1b18
#
_entry.id   84f4c787e50fbd67389baf3739be1b18
#
_cell.length_a   1.000
_cell.length_b   1.000
_cell.length_c   1.000
_cell.angle_alpha   90.00
_cell.angle_beta   90.00
_cell.angle_gamma   90.00
#
_symmetry.space_group_name_H-M   'P 1'
#
loop_
_entity.id
_entity.type
_entity.pdbx_description
1 polymer ?
#
loop_
_entity_poly.entity_id
_entity_poly.type
_entity_poly.pdbx_seq_one_letter_code
_entity_poly.pdbx_strand_id
1 'polypeptide(L)'
;MSYKNYQMKPYIICHMMSLLDGRIDCDVTEKIETGDEYYDALNQLDCSSTLMGRVTMQMHYASAEPYDVQNNQPVGEECFNIAIRTKGYIIAIDTKGRLKWPHNQFDGMPLLVITSEECPKEYLDTLTKQYISWIAVGKGSIDLKRAMEILRAEFGIERLSVTGGGNINAAFLKEGLLDEVSMMWCPGIDGRKGMTAAFDGLANDFPPTKLKLMSVEKLGDTIWARYNL
;
A
#
# COMPACT_ATOMS: atom_id res chain seq x y z
N MET A 1 -6.23 31.21 -19.75
CA MET A 1 -5.82 30.81 -18.39
C MET A 1 -6.11 29.34 -18.24
N SER A 2 -5.07 28.51 -18.24
CA SER A 2 -5.21 27.05 -18.08
C SER A 2 -5.56 26.78 -16.61
N TYR A 3 -6.76 26.24 -16.36
CA TYR A 3 -7.07 25.65 -15.08
C TYR A 3 -6.12 24.47 -14.88
N LYS A 4 -5.12 24.63 -14.00
CA LYS A 4 -4.39 23.49 -13.46
C LYS A 4 -5.44 22.63 -12.74
N ASN A 5 -5.75 21.46 -13.30
CA ASN A 5 -6.47 20.43 -12.57
C ASN A 5 -5.63 20.14 -11.30
N TYR A 6 -6.03 20.69 -10.17
CA TYR A 6 -5.48 20.30 -8.88
C TYR A 6 -5.92 18.85 -8.66
N GLN A 7 -5.01 17.93 -8.92
CA GLN A 7 -5.21 16.52 -8.62
C GLN A 7 -5.35 16.41 -7.09
N MET A 8 -6.53 16.08 -6.60
CA MET A 8 -6.81 16.05 -5.16
C MET A 8 -6.17 14.84 -4.46
N LYS A 9 -5.65 13.86 -5.20
CA LYS A 9 -4.93 12.69 -4.70
C LYS A 9 -3.57 12.55 -5.36
N PRO A 10 -2.65 11.76 -4.81
CA PRO A 10 -1.43 11.35 -5.52
C PRO A 10 -1.76 10.64 -6.84
N TYR A 11 -0.81 10.60 -7.78
CA TYR A 11 -0.82 9.61 -8.86
C TYR A 11 -0.49 8.24 -8.27
N ILE A 12 -1.39 7.26 -8.40
CA ILE A 12 -1.31 6.00 -7.68
C ILE A 12 -1.05 4.84 -8.63
N ILE A 13 0.06 4.15 -8.41
CA ILE A 13 0.50 2.99 -9.19
C ILE A 13 0.40 1.74 -8.32
N CYS A 14 -0.39 0.75 -8.72
CA CYS A 14 -0.30 -0.57 -8.12
C CYS A 14 0.88 -1.32 -8.75
N HIS A 15 1.97 -1.53 -7.99
CA HIS A 15 3.15 -2.26 -8.45
C HIS A 15 3.24 -3.61 -7.76
N MET A 16 3.17 -4.68 -8.54
CA MET A 16 3.15 -6.05 -8.01
C MET A 16 4.01 -6.99 -8.85
N MET A 17 4.60 -7.95 -8.15
CA MET A 17 5.18 -9.13 -8.75
C MET A 17 4.28 -10.34 -8.46
N SER A 18 4.10 -11.21 -9.44
CA SER A 18 3.38 -12.48 -9.30
C SER A 18 4.04 -13.57 -10.11
N LEU A 19 3.68 -14.81 -9.82
CA LEU A 19 3.96 -15.93 -10.72
C LEU A 19 3.03 -15.87 -11.95
N LEU A 20 3.30 -16.67 -12.97
CA LEU A 20 2.49 -16.71 -14.21
C LEU A 20 1.00 -17.02 -13.96
N ASP A 21 0.68 -17.72 -12.89
CA ASP A 21 -0.69 -18.03 -12.46
C ASP A 21 -1.31 -16.95 -11.54
N GLY A 22 -0.67 -15.77 -11.40
CA GLY A 22 -1.18 -14.59 -10.70
C GLY A 22 -1.01 -14.60 -9.18
N ARG A 23 -0.38 -15.61 -8.61
CA ARG A 23 -0.16 -15.72 -7.16
C ARG A 23 1.02 -14.89 -6.69
N ILE A 24 0.88 -14.32 -5.48
CA ILE A 24 1.81 -13.32 -4.91
C ILE A 24 2.45 -13.77 -3.59
N ASP A 25 2.54 -15.06 -3.35
CA ASP A 25 3.20 -15.57 -2.14
C ASP A 25 4.72 -15.28 -2.20
N CYS A 26 5.20 -14.42 -1.30
CA CYS A 26 6.61 -14.01 -1.24
C CYS A 26 7.55 -15.20 -1.07
N ASP A 27 7.21 -16.18 -0.21
CA ASP A 27 8.03 -17.36 0.04
C ASP A 27 8.29 -18.20 -1.22
N VAL A 28 7.44 -18.07 -2.24
CA VAL A 28 7.55 -18.78 -3.51
C VAL A 28 8.17 -17.92 -4.59
N THR A 29 7.79 -16.65 -4.67
CA THR A 29 8.41 -15.71 -5.63
C THR A 29 9.90 -15.55 -5.39
N GLU A 30 10.33 -15.40 -4.13
CA GLU A 30 11.74 -15.29 -3.74
C GLU A 30 12.61 -16.52 -4.13
N LYS A 31 12.00 -17.70 -4.26
CA LYS A 31 12.70 -18.91 -4.71
C LYS A 31 12.94 -18.96 -6.22
N ILE A 32 12.21 -18.18 -6.97
CA ILE A 32 12.20 -18.15 -8.45
C ILE A 32 12.88 -16.90 -8.96
N GLU A 33 12.77 -15.80 -8.21
CA GLU A 33 13.41 -14.54 -8.53
C GLU A 33 14.93 -14.67 -8.45
N THR A 34 15.62 -14.12 -9.44
CA THR A 34 17.08 -14.26 -9.58
C THR A 34 17.85 -12.94 -9.41
N GLY A 35 17.16 -11.83 -9.11
CA GLY A 35 17.81 -10.52 -9.02
C GLY A 35 16.94 -9.44 -8.38
N ASP A 36 17.37 -8.19 -8.53
CA ASP A 36 16.71 -7.00 -7.95
C ASP A 36 15.66 -6.38 -8.89
N GLU A 37 15.18 -7.13 -9.91
CA GLU A 37 14.32 -6.60 -10.99
C GLU A 37 13.05 -5.93 -10.45
N TYR A 38 12.49 -6.45 -9.35
CA TYR A 38 11.32 -5.85 -8.70
C TYR A 38 11.60 -4.44 -8.18
N TYR A 39 12.71 -4.27 -7.46
CA TYR A 39 13.10 -2.98 -6.89
C TYR A 39 13.59 -2.01 -7.96
N ASP A 40 14.27 -2.51 -8.99
CA ASP A 40 14.70 -1.71 -10.13
C ASP A 40 13.50 -1.17 -10.91
N ALA A 41 12.49 -2.00 -11.13
CA ALA A 41 11.22 -1.57 -11.74
C ALA A 41 10.47 -0.58 -10.84
N LEU A 42 10.39 -0.82 -9.52
CA LEU A 42 9.78 0.08 -8.55
C LEU A 42 10.47 1.47 -8.56
N ASN A 43 11.79 1.51 -8.60
CA ASN A 43 12.57 2.75 -8.66
C ASN A 43 12.27 3.55 -9.95
N GLN A 44 12.07 2.86 -11.08
CA GLN A 44 11.72 3.51 -12.35
C GLN A 44 10.32 4.14 -12.35
N LEU A 45 9.43 3.75 -11.44
CA LEU A 45 8.10 4.35 -11.31
C LEU A 45 8.12 5.74 -10.66
N ASP A 46 9.26 6.16 -10.10
CA ASP A 46 9.47 7.47 -9.47
C ASP A 46 8.39 7.79 -8.41
N CYS A 47 8.05 6.81 -7.60
CA CYS A 47 7.13 6.97 -6.48
C CYS A 47 7.93 7.31 -5.22
N SER A 48 7.67 8.50 -4.66
CA SER A 48 8.35 8.93 -3.43
C SER A 48 7.92 8.14 -2.18
N SER A 49 6.77 7.47 -2.25
CA SER A 49 6.19 6.75 -1.12
C SER A 49 5.64 5.39 -1.56
N THR A 50 5.68 4.43 -0.63
CA THR A 50 5.16 3.08 -0.85
C THR A 50 4.12 2.74 0.22
N LEU A 51 2.97 2.20 -0.20
CA LEU A 51 1.87 1.83 0.68
C LEU A 51 1.64 0.31 0.64
N MET A 52 1.54 -0.28 1.83
CA MET A 52 1.31 -1.70 2.03
C MET A 52 0.17 -1.96 3.02
N GLY A 53 -0.51 -3.08 2.82
CA GLY A 53 -1.54 -3.56 3.73
C GLY A 53 -0.96 -4.17 5.01
N ARG A 54 -1.82 -4.31 6.04
CA ARG A 54 -1.46 -4.81 7.37
C ARG A 54 -0.68 -6.13 7.33
N VAL A 55 -1.10 -7.09 6.51
CA VAL A 55 -0.45 -8.42 6.47
C VAL A 55 0.99 -8.32 5.96
N THR A 56 1.20 -7.59 4.87
CA THR A 56 2.54 -7.35 4.30
C THR A 56 3.43 -6.61 5.30
N MET A 57 2.90 -5.56 5.96
CA MET A 57 3.65 -4.83 6.98
C MET A 57 3.99 -5.70 8.20
N GLN A 58 3.09 -6.62 8.59
CA GLN A 58 3.36 -7.58 9.67
C GLN A 58 4.49 -8.56 9.31
N MET A 59 4.57 -8.99 8.06
CA MET A 59 5.60 -9.95 7.60
C MET A 59 6.99 -9.32 7.55
N HIS A 60 7.11 -8.05 7.14
CA HIS A 60 8.41 -7.46 6.78
C HIS A 60 8.91 -6.40 7.78
N TYR A 61 8.03 -5.69 8.50
CA TYR A 61 8.41 -4.48 9.23
C TYR A 61 7.92 -4.42 10.68
N ALA A 62 6.72 -4.92 10.97
CA ALA A 62 6.17 -4.87 12.33
C ALA A 62 6.73 -5.99 13.21
N SER A 63 6.63 -5.83 14.52
CA SER A 63 6.94 -6.89 15.49
C SER A 63 6.01 -8.08 15.30
N ALA A 64 6.48 -9.29 15.58
CA ALA A 64 5.66 -10.50 15.50
C ALA A 64 4.43 -10.42 16.42
N GLU A 65 4.60 -9.86 17.62
CA GLU A 65 3.52 -9.66 18.58
C GLU A 65 2.64 -8.46 18.20
N PRO A 66 1.32 -8.58 18.31
CA PRO A 66 0.41 -7.46 18.07
C PRO A 66 0.60 -6.36 19.13
N TYR A 67 0.13 -5.15 18.79
CA TYR A 67 0.02 -4.08 19.77
C TYR A 67 -1.03 -4.46 20.83
N ASP A 68 -0.64 -4.43 22.10
CA ASP A 68 -1.51 -4.74 23.23
C ASP A 68 -2.22 -3.48 23.72
N VAL A 69 -3.49 -3.36 23.34
CA VAL A 69 -4.35 -2.20 23.67
C VAL A 69 -4.90 -2.37 25.09
N GLN A 70 -4.62 -1.43 25.97
CA GLN A 70 -5.15 -1.40 27.34
C GLN A 70 -6.45 -0.57 27.43
N ASN A 71 -6.59 0.46 26.60
CA ASN A 71 -7.76 1.31 26.52
C ASN A 71 -8.31 1.36 25.09
N ASN A 72 -9.47 0.77 24.87
CA ASN A 72 -10.14 0.69 23.55
C ASN A 72 -10.96 1.94 23.21
N GLN A 73 -10.84 3.06 23.95
CA GLN A 73 -11.54 4.29 23.59
C GLN A 73 -11.10 4.75 22.19
N PRO A 74 -12.04 4.83 21.20
CA PRO A 74 -11.69 5.25 19.85
C PRO A 74 -11.29 6.72 19.80
N VAL A 75 -10.53 7.11 18.80
CA VAL A 75 -10.24 8.51 18.53
C VAL A 75 -11.53 9.28 18.19
N GLY A 76 -12.43 8.66 17.42
CA GLY A 76 -13.80 9.11 17.22
C GLY A 76 -14.02 10.22 16.19
N GLU A 77 -12.94 10.77 15.63
CA GLU A 77 -12.98 11.85 14.64
C GLU A 77 -11.82 11.76 13.65
N GLU A 78 -12.01 12.36 12.47
CA GLU A 78 -10.93 12.52 11.49
C GLU A 78 -9.83 13.40 12.07
N CYS A 79 -8.61 12.89 12.09
CA CYS A 79 -7.44 13.63 12.52
C CYS A 79 -6.15 13.03 11.96
N PHE A 80 -5.07 13.77 12.01
CA PHE A 80 -3.75 13.29 11.62
C PHE A 80 -2.64 13.97 12.44
N ASN A 81 -1.45 13.34 12.43
CA ASN A 81 -0.25 13.87 13.02
C ASN A 81 0.94 13.70 12.07
N ILE A 82 1.66 14.77 11.83
CA ILE A 82 2.90 14.76 11.04
C ILE A 82 4.07 14.86 12.00
N ALA A 83 4.64 13.71 12.36
CA ALA A 83 5.80 13.65 13.25
C ALA A 83 7.10 14.03 12.52
N ILE A 84 7.24 13.62 11.26
CA ILE A 84 8.41 13.89 10.41
C ILE A 84 7.92 14.38 9.05
N ARG A 85 8.43 15.53 8.58
CA ARG A 85 8.19 16.01 7.21
C ARG A 85 9.32 15.56 6.29
N THR A 86 8.95 14.84 5.24
CA THR A 86 9.87 14.29 4.24
C THR A 86 9.22 14.25 2.87
N LYS A 87 10.00 13.92 1.84
CA LYS A 87 9.47 13.75 0.48
C LYS A 87 8.80 12.40 0.27
N GLY A 88 9.10 11.40 1.11
CA GLY A 88 8.56 10.05 0.95
C GLY A 88 8.41 9.32 2.28
N TYR A 89 7.46 8.38 2.31
CA TYR A 89 7.13 7.56 3.47
C TYR A 89 6.94 6.10 3.09
N ILE A 90 7.26 5.20 4.03
CA ILE A 90 6.67 3.87 4.05
C ILE A 90 5.33 3.98 4.76
N ILE A 91 4.24 3.56 4.08
CA ILE A 91 2.87 3.77 4.55
C ILE A 91 2.23 2.43 4.85
N ALA A 92 1.74 2.27 6.08
CA ALA A 92 1.03 1.10 6.55
C ALA A 92 -0.48 1.35 6.61
N ILE A 93 -1.29 0.45 6.06
CA ILE A 93 -2.73 0.39 6.31
C ILE A 93 -2.95 -0.53 7.51
N ASP A 94 -3.40 0.03 8.65
CA ASP A 94 -3.73 -0.71 9.87
C ASP A 94 -5.05 -0.21 10.48
N THR A 95 -6.16 -0.63 9.92
CA THR A 95 -7.51 -0.12 10.23
C THR A 95 -7.83 -0.06 11.72
N LYS A 96 -7.29 -0.98 12.51
CA LYS A 96 -7.64 -1.14 13.93
C LYS A 96 -6.49 -0.87 14.91
N GLY A 97 -5.33 -0.41 14.43
CA GLY A 97 -4.17 -0.15 15.28
C GLY A 97 -3.62 -1.41 15.94
N ARG A 98 -3.35 -2.46 15.17
CA ARG A 98 -2.89 -3.75 15.70
C ARG A 98 -1.40 -4.00 15.53
N LEU A 99 -0.73 -3.24 14.67
CA LEU A 99 0.68 -3.43 14.40
C LEU A 99 1.52 -2.76 15.48
N LYS A 100 2.47 -3.50 16.01
CA LYS A 100 3.46 -2.97 16.95
C LYS A 100 4.75 -2.65 16.19
N TRP A 101 5.23 -1.44 16.31
CA TRP A 101 6.34 -0.94 15.53
C TRP A 101 7.64 -0.97 16.34
N PRO A 102 8.68 -1.68 15.87
CA PRO A 102 10.01 -1.68 16.52
C PRO A 102 10.78 -0.39 16.21
N HIS A 103 10.51 0.25 15.07
CA HIS A 103 11.19 1.45 14.58
C HIS A 103 10.18 2.43 13.97
N ASN A 104 10.58 3.71 13.85
CA ASN A 104 9.79 4.76 13.20
C ASN A 104 10.22 5.04 11.75
N GLN A 105 11.19 4.28 11.24
CA GLN A 105 11.67 4.36 9.86
C GLN A 105 12.16 2.99 9.38
N PHE A 106 12.06 2.76 8.08
CA PHE A 106 12.53 1.56 7.40
C PHE A 106 13.14 1.96 6.05
N ASP A 107 14.25 1.36 5.67
CA ASP A 107 14.96 1.64 4.42
C ASP A 107 15.26 3.14 4.22
N GLY A 108 15.52 3.85 5.31
CA GLY A 108 15.78 5.29 5.31
C GLY A 108 14.54 6.18 5.16
N MET A 109 13.34 5.61 5.06
CA MET A 109 12.07 6.35 4.96
C MET A 109 11.28 6.30 6.26
N PRO A 110 10.75 7.43 6.75
CA PRO A 110 9.86 7.47 7.90
C PRO A 110 8.57 6.68 7.67
N LEU A 111 8.10 6.04 8.74
CA LEU A 111 6.84 5.34 8.77
C LEU A 111 5.66 6.32 8.91
N LEU A 112 4.58 6.04 8.17
CA LEU A 112 3.27 6.65 8.30
C LEU A 112 2.20 5.56 8.42
N VAL A 113 1.31 5.66 9.41
CA VAL A 113 0.22 4.69 9.60
C VAL A 113 -1.11 5.32 9.25
N ILE A 114 -1.90 4.67 8.38
CA ILE A 114 -3.28 5.06 8.09
C ILE A 114 -4.22 4.09 8.80
N THR A 115 -5.14 4.64 9.58
CA THR A 115 -6.10 3.89 10.40
C THR A 115 -7.51 4.46 10.27
N SER A 116 -8.51 3.83 10.91
CA SER A 116 -9.87 4.36 10.98
C SER A 116 -10.08 5.21 12.24
N GLU A 117 -11.17 5.97 12.27
CA GLU A 117 -11.62 6.74 13.45
C GLU A 117 -11.97 5.85 14.64
N GLU A 118 -12.17 4.53 14.43
CA GLU A 118 -12.40 3.54 15.48
C GLU A 118 -11.10 3.00 16.10
N CYS A 119 -9.96 3.43 15.60
CA CYS A 119 -8.68 3.07 16.19
C CYS A 119 -8.58 3.58 17.62
N PRO A 120 -8.04 2.79 18.56
CA PRO A 120 -7.84 3.26 19.93
C PRO A 120 -6.96 4.50 19.99
N LYS A 121 -7.39 5.53 20.69
CA LYS A 121 -6.61 6.75 20.90
C LYS A 121 -5.24 6.46 21.51
N GLU A 122 -5.17 5.49 22.43
CA GLU A 122 -3.92 5.02 23.05
C GLU A 122 -2.87 4.58 22.02
N TYR A 123 -3.31 3.91 20.94
CA TYR A 123 -2.43 3.52 19.85
C TYR A 123 -1.85 4.73 19.14
N LEU A 124 -2.67 5.73 18.81
CA LEU A 124 -2.23 6.99 18.17
C LEU A 124 -1.28 7.79 19.07
N ASP A 125 -1.56 7.82 20.37
CA ASP A 125 -0.68 8.45 21.36
C ASP A 125 0.70 7.74 21.41
N THR A 126 0.70 6.40 21.25
CA THR A 126 1.94 5.61 21.16
C THR A 126 2.72 5.89 19.88
N LEU A 127 2.04 5.94 18.72
CA LEU A 127 2.68 6.33 17.45
C LEU A 127 3.33 7.72 17.56
N THR A 128 2.61 8.67 18.15
CA THR A 128 3.10 10.04 18.37
C THR A 128 4.36 10.06 19.24
N LYS A 129 4.38 9.30 20.34
CA LYS A 129 5.55 9.17 21.23
C LYS A 129 6.76 8.52 20.53
N GLN A 130 6.50 7.65 19.56
CA GLN A 130 7.53 7.01 18.74
C GLN A 130 7.98 7.85 17.54
N TYR A 131 7.47 9.08 17.38
CA TYR A 131 7.73 9.92 16.20
C TYR A 131 7.28 9.25 14.89
N ILE A 132 6.17 8.51 14.91
CA ILE A 132 5.52 7.94 13.75
C ILE A 132 4.37 8.85 13.33
N SER A 133 4.33 9.23 12.05
CA SER A 133 3.21 9.97 11.47
C SER A 133 1.99 9.07 11.32
N TRP A 134 0.79 9.64 11.45
CA TRP A 134 -0.43 8.87 11.28
C TRP A 134 -1.61 9.70 10.77
N ILE A 135 -2.58 9.00 10.16
CA ILE A 135 -3.87 9.53 9.70
C ILE A 135 -4.96 8.60 10.23
N ALA A 136 -5.96 9.15 10.92
CA ALA A 136 -7.17 8.46 11.33
C ALA A 136 -8.36 9.02 10.54
N VAL A 137 -9.01 8.17 9.72
CA VAL A 137 -10.07 8.62 8.80
C VAL A 137 -11.03 7.49 8.44
N GLY A 138 -12.33 7.79 8.46
CA GLY A 138 -13.40 6.86 8.11
C GLY A 138 -13.92 6.06 9.31
N LYS A 139 -15.24 5.86 9.33
CA LYS A 139 -15.97 5.12 10.38
C LYS A 139 -16.14 3.66 9.98
N GLY A 140 -15.79 2.74 10.86
CA GLY A 140 -15.84 1.29 10.63
C GLY A 140 -14.75 0.74 9.74
N SER A 141 -14.38 1.48 8.69
CA SER A 141 -13.28 1.20 7.79
C SER A 141 -12.56 2.48 7.43
N ILE A 142 -11.35 2.37 6.89
CA ILE A 142 -10.62 3.53 6.39
C ILE A 142 -11.34 4.10 5.15
N ASP A 143 -11.59 5.40 5.12
CA ASP A 143 -11.95 6.12 3.91
C ASP A 143 -10.68 6.35 3.08
N LEU A 144 -10.44 5.46 2.10
CA LEU A 144 -9.23 5.52 1.27
C LEU A 144 -9.17 6.78 0.41
N LYS A 145 -10.32 7.29 -0.07
CA LYS A 145 -10.35 8.53 -0.87
C LYS A 145 -9.90 9.71 -0.04
N ARG A 146 -10.49 9.84 1.14
CA ARG A 146 -10.12 10.91 2.07
C ARG A 146 -8.67 10.78 2.55
N ALA A 147 -8.21 9.56 2.84
CA ALA A 147 -6.81 9.32 3.20
C ALA A 147 -5.84 9.80 2.09
N MET A 148 -6.15 9.53 0.81
CA MET A 148 -5.32 9.98 -0.32
C MET A 148 -5.34 11.50 -0.48
N GLU A 149 -6.47 12.15 -0.23
CA GLU A 149 -6.55 13.63 -0.21
C GLU A 149 -5.63 14.22 0.87
N ILE A 150 -5.67 13.67 2.10
CA ILE A 150 -4.80 14.11 3.21
C ILE A 150 -3.33 13.86 2.86
N LEU A 151 -2.98 12.71 2.29
CA LEU A 151 -1.60 12.42 1.84
C LEU A 151 -1.11 13.46 0.83
N ARG A 152 -1.97 13.85 -0.11
CA ARG A 152 -1.61 14.87 -1.11
C ARG A 152 -1.48 16.25 -0.51
N ALA A 153 -2.48 16.69 0.27
CA ALA A 153 -2.60 18.05 0.77
C ALA A 153 -1.62 18.33 1.93
N GLU A 154 -1.55 17.42 2.90
CA GLU A 154 -0.85 17.65 4.16
C GLU A 154 0.56 17.06 4.18
N PHE A 155 0.76 15.92 3.54
CA PHE A 155 2.05 15.23 3.48
C PHE A 155 2.83 15.53 2.19
N GLY A 156 2.19 16.15 1.19
CA GLY A 156 2.84 16.57 -0.05
C GLY A 156 3.20 15.41 -0.98
N ILE A 157 2.59 14.24 -0.81
CA ILE A 157 2.87 13.06 -1.64
C ILE A 157 2.24 13.25 -3.02
N GLU A 158 3.08 13.25 -4.06
CA GLU A 158 2.65 13.44 -5.45
C GLU A 158 2.44 12.12 -6.19
N ARG A 159 3.29 11.13 -5.92
CA ARG A 159 3.24 9.80 -6.51
C ARG A 159 3.37 8.75 -5.43
N LEU A 160 2.52 7.71 -5.53
CA LEU A 160 2.40 6.66 -4.53
C LEU A 160 2.40 5.30 -5.21
N SER A 161 3.25 4.39 -4.77
CA SER A 161 3.15 2.97 -5.13
C SER A 161 2.34 2.21 -4.09
N VAL A 162 1.39 1.41 -4.54
CA VAL A 162 0.67 0.41 -3.72
C VAL A 162 1.27 -0.94 -4.06
N THR A 163 1.96 -1.54 -3.08
CA THR A 163 2.75 -2.77 -3.27
C THR A 163 2.18 -3.97 -2.50
N GLY A 164 0.88 -3.98 -2.34
CA GLY A 164 0.15 -5.15 -1.89
C GLY A 164 -0.26 -5.14 -0.41
N GLY A 165 -0.81 -6.27 0.11
CA GLY A 165 -1.26 -7.48 -0.61
C GLY A 165 -2.54 -7.33 -1.43
N GLY A 166 -2.99 -8.45 -2.00
CA GLY A 166 -4.11 -8.48 -2.95
C GLY A 166 -5.38 -7.79 -2.50
N ASN A 167 -5.73 -7.87 -1.23
CA ASN A 167 -6.92 -7.19 -0.68
C ASN A 167 -6.79 -5.67 -0.70
N ILE A 168 -5.60 -5.12 -0.46
CA ILE A 168 -5.39 -3.67 -0.52
C ILE A 168 -5.41 -3.18 -1.97
N ASN A 169 -4.80 -3.93 -2.89
CA ASN A 169 -4.86 -3.63 -4.31
C ASN A 169 -6.31 -3.61 -4.82
N ALA A 170 -7.09 -4.61 -4.42
CA ALA A 170 -8.52 -4.72 -4.76
C ALA A 170 -9.34 -3.57 -4.16
N ALA A 171 -9.06 -3.14 -2.92
CA ALA A 171 -9.73 -2.01 -2.31
C ALA A 171 -9.45 -0.70 -3.07
N PHE A 172 -8.20 -0.44 -3.46
CA PHE A 172 -7.85 0.71 -4.29
C PHE A 172 -8.50 0.67 -5.67
N LEU A 173 -8.57 -0.51 -6.29
CA LEU A 173 -9.27 -0.70 -7.57
C LEU A 173 -10.76 -0.40 -7.44
N LYS A 174 -11.42 -0.95 -6.41
CA LYS A 174 -12.84 -0.77 -6.12
C LYS A 174 -13.20 0.70 -5.93
N GLU A 175 -12.36 1.45 -5.23
CA GLU A 175 -12.58 2.87 -4.97
C GLU A 175 -12.22 3.78 -6.18
N GLY A 176 -11.72 3.20 -7.29
CA GLY A 176 -11.30 3.96 -8.48
C GLY A 176 -10.11 4.86 -8.21
N LEU A 177 -9.21 4.45 -7.32
CA LEU A 177 -8.06 5.25 -6.90
C LEU A 177 -6.81 5.00 -7.73
N LEU A 178 -6.71 3.83 -8.39
CA LEU A 178 -5.55 3.49 -9.22
C LEU A 178 -5.55 4.29 -10.53
N ASP A 179 -4.41 4.85 -10.87
CA ASP A 179 -4.15 5.47 -12.18
C ASP A 179 -3.41 4.51 -13.10
N GLU A 180 -2.57 3.63 -12.52
CA GLU A 180 -1.73 2.70 -13.25
C GLU A 180 -1.62 1.36 -12.52
N VAL A 181 -1.52 0.27 -13.28
CA VAL A 181 -1.14 -1.05 -12.82
C VAL A 181 0.18 -1.45 -13.48
N SER A 182 1.17 -1.74 -12.67
CA SER A 182 2.52 -2.19 -13.04
C SER A 182 2.69 -3.63 -12.54
N MET A 183 2.67 -4.59 -13.44
CA MET A 183 2.74 -6.01 -13.12
C MET A 183 4.02 -6.64 -13.64
N MET A 184 4.67 -7.40 -12.77
CA MET A 184 5.79 -8.26 -13.12
C MET A 184 5.36 -9.73 -13.00
N TRP A 185 5.60 -10.53 -14.03
CA TRP A 185 5.35 -11.97 -14.02
C TRP A 185 6.69 -12.72 -14.01
N CYS A 186 7.00 -13.33 -12.86
CA CYS A 186 8.14 -14.22 -12.72
C CYS A 186 7.90 -15.55 -13.47
N PRO A 187 8.94 -16.20 -13.97
CA PRO A 187 8.87 -17.41 -14.77
C PRO A 187 8.60 -18.66 -13.92
N GLY A 188 7.48 -18.67 -13.17
CA GLY A 188 7.11 -19.77 -12.29
C GLY A 188 5.60 -19.96 -12.18
N ILE A 189 5.21 -21.12 -11.66
CA ILE A 189 3.82 -21.49 -11.38
C ILE A 189 3.75 -22.04 -9.96
N ASP A 190 2.89 -21.47 -9.12
CA ASP A 190 2.62 -21.96 -7.76
C ASP A 190 1.65 -23.15 -7.79
N GLY A 191 0.51 -23.02 -8.46
CA GLY A 191 -0.52 -24.04 -8.59
C GLY A 191 -1.25 -24.43 -7.30
N ARG A 192 -0.86 -23.93 -6.11
CA ARG A 192 -1.49 -24.25 -4.82
C ARG A 192 -2.89 -23.66 -4.71
N LYS A 193 -3.80 -24.42 -4.09
CA LYS A 193 -5.18 -23.95 -3.86
C LYS A 193 -5.23 -22.90 -2.75
N GLY A 194 -6.04 -21.85 -2.96
CA GLY A 194 -6.36 -20.85 -1.92
C GLY A 194 -5.27 -19.81 -1.66
N MET A 195 -4.26 -19.74 -2.51
CA MET A 195 -3.23 -18.69 -2.44
C MET A 195 -3.76 -17.37 -2.99
N THR A 196 -3.33 -16.26 -2.38
CA THR A 196 -3.76 -14.90 -2.73
C THR A 196 -3.25 -14.50 -4.11
N ALA A 197 -4.12 -13.86 -4.89
CA ALA A 197 -3.77 -13.23 -6.17
C ALA A 197 -3.37 -11.76 -5.98
N ALA A 198 -2.80 -11.17 -7.04
CA ALA A 198 -2.40 -9.74 -7.04
C ALA A 198 -3.57 -8.79 -6.77
N PHE A 199 -4.79 -9.17 -7.15
CA PHE A 199 -6.05 -8.53 -6.79
C PHE A 199 -7.00 -9.59 -6.25
N ASP A 200 -7.43 -9.46 -4.99
CA ASP A 200 -8.25 -10.47 -4.32
C ASP A 200 -9.25 -9.81 -3.34
N GLY A 201 -10.34 -10.52 -3.01
CA GLY A 201 -11.34 -10.08 -2.03
C GLY A 201 -12.43 -9.14 -2.55
N LEU A 202 -12.56 -8.94 -3.86
CA LEU A 202 -13.73 -8.27 -4.44
C LEU A 202 -14.96 -9.19 -4.42
N ALA A 203 -16.16 -8.58 -4.41
CA ALA A 203 -17.40 -9.33 -4.50
C ALA A 203 -17.52 -10.06 -5.85
N ASN A 204 -18.21 -11.21 -5.87
CA ASN A 204 -18.33 -12.04 -7.07
C ASN A 204 -19.00 -11.36 -8.26
N ASP A 205 -19.82 -10.35 -8.00
CA ASP A 205 -20.55 -9.53 -8.99
C ASP A 205 -19.80 -8.24 -9.37
N PHE A 206 -18.59 -8.02 -8.85
CA PHE A 206 -17.77 -6.88 -9.24
C PHE A 206 -17.39 -7.00 -10.73
N PRO A 207 -17.69 -5.97 -11.56
CA PRO A 207 -17.42 -6.06 -12.98
C PRO A 207 -15.92 -6.05 -13.27
N PRO A 208 -15.45 -6.75 -14.32
CA PRO A 208 -14.05 -6.71 -14.71
C PRO A 208 -13.64 -5.30 -15.15
N THR A 209 -12.48 -4.85 -14.67
CA THR A 209 -11.92 -3.55 -15.04
C THR A 209 -11.08 -3.68 -16.31
N LYS A 210 -11.39 -2.88 -17.33
CA LYS A 210 -10.63 -2.84 -18.58
C LYS A 210 -9.41 -1.95 -18.41
N LEU A 211 -8.24 -2.46 -18.78
CA LEU A 211 -6.97 -1.74 -18.75
C LEU A 211 -6.47 -1.45 -20.17
N LYS A 212 -5.67 -0.38 -20.32
CA LYS A 212 -5.01 -0.02 -21.58
C LYS A 212 -3.51 -0.20 -21.44
N LEU A 213 -2.94 -1.12 -22.24
CA LEU A 213 -1.50 -1.39 -22.26
C LEU A 213 -0.71 -0.14 -22.61
N MET A 214 0.33 0.15 -21.82
CA MET A 214 1.30 1.24 -22.04
C MET A 214 2.64 0.71 -22.55
N SER A 215 3.23 -0.26 -21.81
CA SER A 215 4.53 -0.84 -22.17
C SER A 215 4.60 -2.30 -21.74
N VAL A 216 5.48 -3.05 -22.43
CA VAL A 216 5.92 -4.39 -22.05
C VAL A 216 7.42 -4.45 -22.20
N GLU A 217 8.10 -4.92 -21.17
CA GLU A 217 9.55 -5.10 -21.16
C GLU A 217 9.91 -6.50 -20.71
N LYS A 218 10.99 -7.05 -21.24
CA LYS A 218 11.59 -8.30 -20.80
C LYS A 218 12.79 -7.97 -19.90
N LEU A 219 12.73 -8.42 -18.65
CA LEU A 219 13.79 -8.30 -17.65
C LEU A 219 14.27 -9.71 -17.31
N GLY A 220 15.39 -10.15 -17.89
CA GLY A 220 15.78 -11.56 -17.77
C GLY A 220 14.70 -12.48 -18.35
N ASP A 221 14.12 -13.36 -17.54
CA ASP A 221 12.98 -14.22 -17.88
C ASP A 221 11.65 -13.71 -17.30
N THR A 222 11.67 -12.58 -16.60
CA THR A 222 10.50 -11.88 -16.08
C THR A 222 9.91 -10.95 -17.15
N ILE A 223 8.59 -10.85 -17.21
CA ILE A 223 7.86 -9.88 -18.04
C ILE A 223 7.36 -8.76 -17.14
N TRP A 224 7.70 -7.52 -17.48
CA TRP A 224 7.14 -6.34 -16.84
C TRP A 224 6.20 -5.62 -17.79
N ALA A 225 4.95 -5.47 -17.40
CA ALA A 225 3.96 -4.74 -18.18
C ALA A 225 3.27 -3.65 -17.35
N ARG A 226 2.99 -2.51 -18.00
CA ARG A 226 2.34 -1.35 -17.42
C ARG A 226 1.05 -1.04 -18.15
N TYR A 227 0.00 -0.70 -17.39
CA TYR A 227 -1.33 -0.41 -17.90
C TYR A 227 -1.92 0.82 -17.24
N ASN A 228 -2.64 1.66 -17.99
CA ASN A 228 -3.54 2.69 -17.45
C ASN A 228 -4.94 2.10 -17.17
N LEU A 229 -5.62 2.68 -16.18
CA LEU A 229 -7.04 2.45 -15.92
C LEU A 229 -7.90 3.44 -16.70
#